data_b8c36d56124e426f9103e4f217857028
#
_entry.id   b8c36d56124e426f9103e4f217857028
#
_cell.length_a   1.000
_cell.length_b   1.000
_cell.length_c   1.000
_cell.angle_alpha   90.00
_cell.angle_beta   90.00
_cell.angle_gamma   90.00
#
_symmetry.space_group_name_H-M   'P 1'
#
loop_
_entity.id
_entity.type
_entity.pdbx_description
1 polymer ?
#
loop_
_entity_poly.entity_id
_entity_poly.type
_entity_poly.pdbx_seq_one_letter_code
_entity_poly.pdbx_strand_id
1 'polypeptide(L)'
;ESSNFGCCTIGSGLITHEVYKQDIGHLMSKDGESLESIFEHRGLTLHPKKISGLRRYLELHIEQGKVLEECKTQVGIVGTIAGPVRYRVYLRGMAEHSGATPMDMRSDALCAAAEIILEMEKIGKWESAYQSVATVGVVQNHPNVLNVIPGRVELGVDMRGIDQDSLDRMERAFKAAVRESCKKRGVEYVAEKINSIPPISMSESVEDGLEQAAKRLGISSR
;
A
#
# COMPACT_ATOMS: atom_id res chain seq x y z
N GLU A 1 9.00 1.57 9.85
CA GLU A 1 9.08 0.10 9.76
C GLU A 1 8.88 -0.37 8.31
N SER A 2 7.71 -0.16 7.72
CA SER A 2 7.37 -0.67 6.37
C SER A 2 8.29 -0.18 5.25
N SER A 3 8.81 1.04 5.36
CA SER A 3 9.73 1.61 4.38
C SER A 3 11.13 1.01 4.43
N ASN A 4 11.53 0.46 5.56
CA ASN A 4 12.88 -0.06 5.78
C ASN A 4 12.95 -1.59 5.73
N PHE A 5 11.96 -2.28 6.33
CA PHE A 5 11.93 -3.74 6.44
C PHE A 5 10.83 -4.42 5.60
N GLY A 6 9.99 -3.65 4.89
CA GLY A 6 8.86 -4.19 4.14
C GLY A 6 7.69 -4.72 5.01
N CYS A 7 7.82 -4.64 6.34
CA CYS A 7 6.82 -5.09 7.30
C CYS A 7 6.33 -3.90 8.14
N CYS A 8 5.04 -3.79 8.38
CA CYS A 8 4.43 -2.75 9.21
C CYS A 8 3.93 -3.34 10.53
N THR A 9 3.63 -2.46 11.50
CA THR A 9 3.04 -2.83 12.80
C THR A 9 3.84 -3.84 13.63
N ILE A 10 5.17 -3.88 13.42
CA ILE A 10 6.07 -4.84 14.09
C ILE A 10 5.96 -4.74 15.62
N GLY A 11 5.98 -3.52 16.16
CA GLY A 11 5.93 -3.30 17.61
C GLY A 11 4.63 -3.80 18.25
N SER A 12 3.48 -3.43 17.69
CA SER A 12 2.18 -3.90 18.17
C SER A 12 2.00 -5.40 17.98
N GLY A 13 2.41 -5.94 16.81
CA GLY A 13 2.33 -7.38 16.54
C GLY A 13 3.16 -8.22 17.53
N LEU A 14 4.36 -7.74 17.91
CA LEU A 14 5.18 -8.40 18.93
C LEU A 14 4.52 -8.38 20.32
N ILE A 15 3.94 -7.24 20.71
CA ILE A 15 3.30 -7.08 22.03
C ILE A 15 1.99 -7.88 22.14
N THR A 16 1.25 -8.02 21.04
CA THR A 16 0.02 -8.83 21.00
C THR A 16 0.27 -10.31 20.75
N HIS A 17 1.51 -10.68 20.42
CA HIS A 17 1.93 -12.02 20.00
C HIS A 17 1.24 -12.51 18.70
N GLU A 18 0.93 -11.58 17.79
CA GLU A 18 0.52 -11.89 16.42
C GLU A 18 1.71 -12.10 15.50
N VAL A 19 2.87 -11.57 15.89
CA VAL A 19 4.16 -11.71 15.18
C VAL A 19 5.22 -12.14 16.18
N TYR A 20 6.10 -13.04 15.79
CA TYR A 20 7.17 -13.55 16.64
C TYR A 20 8.56 -13.24 16.04
N LYS A 21 9.60 -13.30 16.87
CA LYS A 21 10.99 -13.07 16.47
C LYS A 21 11.40 -13.91 15.24
N GLN A 22 11.03 -15.20 15.21
CA GLN A 22 11.36 -16.09 14.10
C GLN A 22 10.79 -15.64 12.76
N ASP A 23 9.67 -14.90 12.78
CA ASP A 23 8.98 -14.45 11.57
C ASP A 23 9.61 -13.19 10.97
N ILE A 24 10.24 -12.36 11.82
CA ILE A 24 10.68 -11.01 11.43
C ILE A 24 12.15 -10.69 11.77
N GLY A 25 12.78 -11.44 12.67
CA GLY A 25 14.15 -11.12 13.12
C GLY A 25 15.18 -11.11 11.99
N HIS A 26 14.96 -11.92 10.96
CA HIS A 26 15.80 -12.03 9.76
C HIS A 26 15.56 -10.95 8.71
N LEU A 27 14.52 -10.10 8.85
CA LEU A 27 14.24 -9.03 7.88
C LEU A 27 15.42 -8.07 7.84
N MET A 28 15.85 -7.73 6.63
CA MET A 28 16.99 -6.85 6.38
C MET A 28 16.54 -5.42 6.11
N SER A 29 17.23 -4.48 6.70
CA SER A 29 17.08 -3.05 6.37
C SER A 29 17.68 -2.74 4.99
N LYS A 30 17.39 -1.54 4.47
CA LYS A 30 18.03 -1.05 3.24
C LYS A 30 19.55 -0.92 3.37
N ASP A 31 20.03 -0.73 4.58
CA ASP A 31 21.45 -0.59 4.90
C ASP A 31 22.14 -1.93 5.17
N GLY A 32 21.42 -3.05 5.03
CA GLY A 32 21.95 -4.40 5.17
C GLY A 32 22.06 -4.90 6.61
N GLU A 33 21.39 -4.27 7.59
CA GLU A 33 21.32 -4.76 8.96
C GLU A 33 20.03 -5.55 9.19
N SER A 34 20.12 -6.66 9.95
CA SER A 34 18.93 -7.41 10.35
C SER A 34 18.15 -6.67 11.45
N LEU A 35 16.82 -6.89 11.47
CA LEU A 35 15.97 -6.32 12.52
C LEU A 35 16.43 -6.76 13.90
N GLU A 36 16.84 -8.02 14.06
CA GLU A 36 17.38 -8.56 15.30
C GLU A 36 18.62 -7.79 15.76
N SER A 37 19.59 -7.59 14.87
CA SER A 37 20.82 -6.83 15.16
C SER A 37 20.53 -5.41 15.62
N ILE A 38 19.59 -4.72 14.95
CA ILE A 38 19.21 -3.36 15.32
C ILE A 38 18.57 -3.31 16.71
N PHE A 39 17.72 -4.29 17.05
CA PHE A 39 17.12 -4.36 18.38
C PHE A 39 18.17 -4.61 19.47
N GLU A 40 19.11 -5.55 19.24
CA GLU A 40 20.20 -5.83 20.15
C GLU A 40 21.10 -4.62 20.39
N HIS A 41 21.52 -3.92 19.34
CA HIS A 41 22.32 -2.70 19.44
C HIS A 41 21.63 -1.58 20.21
N ARG A 42 20.28 -1.56 20.24
CA ARG A 42 19.44 -0.60 20.95
C ARG A 42 19.05 -1.06 22.36
N GLY A 43 19.49 -2.23 22.80
CA GLY A 43 19.08 -2.83 24.08
C GLY A 43 17.60 -3.18 24.15
N LEU A 44 16.96 -3.39 23.00
CA LEU A 44 15.55 -3.77 22.87
C LEU A 44 15.43 -5.28 22.67
N THR A 45 14.26 -5.83 22.93
CA THR A 45 13.98 -7.26 22.73
C THR A 45 12.89 -7.48 21.70
N LEU A 46 13.07 -8.50 20.86
CA LEU A 46 12.02 -9.02 19.96
C LEU A 46 11.11 -10.03 20.66
N HIS A 47 11.25 -10.23 21.98
CA HIS A 47 10.42 -11.09 22.82
C HIS A 47 9.78 -10.32 23.98
N PRO A 48 8.95 -9.28 23.72
CA PRO A 48 8.29 -8.59 24.80
C PRO A 48 7.28 -9.50 25.48
N LYS A 49 6.99 -9.22 26.76
CA LYS A 49 5.89 -9.88 27.43
C LYS A 49 4.56 -9.47 26.78
N LYS A 50 3.70 -10.44 26.53
CA LYS A 50 2.35 -10.16 26.03
C LYS A 50 1.62 -9.22 26.98
N ILE A 51 1.09 -8.13 26.46
CA ILE A 51 0.22 -7.25 27.23
C ILE A 51 -1.16 -7.91 27.35
N SER A 52 -1.66 -8.00 28.57
CA SER A 52 -2.99 -8.51 28.87
C SER A 52 -3.79 -7.48 29.67
N GLY A 53 -5.12 -7.59 29.63
CA GLY A 53 -6.01 -6.70 30.37
C GLY A 53 -6.21 -5.32 29.74
N LEU A 54 -5.73 -5.08 28.53
CA LEU A 54 -6.07 -3.88 27.76
C LEU A 54 -7.58 -3.86 27.49
N ARG A 55 -8.23 -2.77 27.89
CA ARG A 55 -9.67 -2.58 27.66
C ARG A 55 -9.96 -1.61 26.53
N ARG A 56 -9.07 -0.64 26.32
CA ARG A 56 -9.19 0.40 25.27
C ARG A 56 -7.80 0.81 24.82
N TYR A 57 -7.70 1.15 23.56
CA TYR A 57 -6.53 1.74 22.92
C TYR A 57 -6.96 3.02 22.23
N LEU A 58 -6.23 4.09 22.44
CA LEU A 58 -6.43 5.39 21.77
C LEU A 58 -5.11 5.83 21.17
N GLU A 59 -5.15 6.30 19.95
CA GLU A 59 -4.00 6.84 19.24
C GLU A 59 -4.33 8.22 18.67
N LEU A 60 -3.51 9.20 18.99
CA LEU A 60 -3.55 10.51 18.35
C LEU A 60 -2.58 10.50 17.16
N HIS A 61 -3.11 10.71 15.97
CA HIS A 61 -2.34 10.69 14.73
C HIS A 61 -2.59 11.95 13.91
N ILE A 62 -1.60 12.41 13.15
CA ILE A 62 -1.81 13.45 12.14
C ILE A 62 -2.63 12.89 10.99
N GLU A 63 -3.43 13.72 10.33
CA GLU A 63 -4.31 13.27 9.21
C GLU A 63 -3.52 12.66 8.04
N GLN A 64 -2.34 13.17 7.73
CA GLN A 64 -1.57 12.84 6.52
C GLN A 64 -2.34 13.13 5.21
N GLY A 65 -3.36 13.97 5.28
CA GLY A 65 -4.24 14.38 4.20
C GLY A 65 -4.60 15.86 4.32
N LYS A 66 -5.60 16.31 3.58
CA LYS A 66 -6.05 17.70 3.54
C LYS A 66 -7.52 17.89 3.92
N VAL A 67 -8.24 16.82 4.22
CA VAL A 67 -9.70 16.88 4.38
C VAL A 67 -10.09 17.70 5.59
N LEU A 68 -9.43 17.52 6.73
CA LEU A 68 -9.71 18.28 7.96
C LEU A 68 -9.36 19.74 7.79
N GLU A 69 -8.23 20.04 7.15
CA GLU A 69 -7.80 21.41 6.86
C GLU A 69 -8.82 22.12 5.96
N GLU A 70 -9.23 21.50 4.86
CA GLU A 70 -10.18 22.07 3.92
C GLU A 70 -11.58 22.24 4.52
N CYS A 71 -11.99 21.31 5.37
CA CYS A 71 -13.26 21.41 6.12
C CYS A 71 -13.18 22.32 7.36
N LYS A 72 -11.99 22.87 7.67
CA LYS A 72 -11.72 23.67 8.88
C LYS A 72 -12.14 22.94 10.15
N THR A 73 -11.90 21.63 10.21
CA THR A 73 -12.22 20.77 11.34
C THR A 73 -10.95 20.43 12.11
N GLN A 74 -10.98 20.55 13.43
CA GLN A 74 -9.80 20.39 14.27
C GLN A 74 -9.40 18.93 14.48
N VAL A 75 -10.38 18.02 14.57
CA VAL A 75 -10.16 16.59 14.88
C VAL A 75 -11.03 15.71 13.99
N GLY A 76 -10.43 14.66 13.44
CA GLY A 76 -11.16 13.55 12.81
C GLY A 76 -11.29 12.38 13.79
N ILE A 77 -12.51 11.87 13.97
CA ILE A 77 -12.76 10.64 14.72
C ILE A 77 -12.83 9.51 13.72
N VAL A 78 -11.86 8.60 13.80
CA VAL A 78 -11.71 7.52 12.82
C VAL A 78 -12.69 6.40 13.14
N GLY A 79 -13.66 6.15 12.28
CA GLY A 79 -14.61 5.04 12.39
C GLY A 79 -14.10 3.74 11.75
N THR A 80 -13.22 3.84 10.75
CA THR A 80 -12.65 2.66 10.09
C THR A 80 -11.24 2.96 9.61
N ILE A 81 -10.30 2.05 9.88
CA ILE A 81 -8.96 2.09 9.29
C ILE A 81 -9.01 1.37 7.95
N ALA A 82 -8.60 2.07 6.89
CA ALA A 82 -8.57 1.54 5.54
C ALA A 82 -7.61 0.35 5.40
N GLY A 83 -8.08 -0.72 4.79
CA GLY A 83 -7.27 -1.89 4.46
C GLY A 83 -6.43 -1.65 3.20
N PRO A 84 -5.12 -1.94 3.20
CA PRO A 84 -4.30 -1.93 2.00
C PRO A 84 -4.34 -3.27 1.27
N VAL A 85 -4.37 -3.21 -0.07
CA VAL A 85 -4.07 -4.33 -0.96
C VAL A 85 -2.93 -3.89 -1.87
N ARG A 86 -1.78 -4.54 -1.79
CA ARG A 86 -0.57 -4.15 -2.49
C ARG A 86 -0.04 -5.22 -3.41
N TYR A 87 0.42 -4.76 -4.57
CA TYR A 87 1.01 -5.61 -5.58
C TYR A 87 2.36 -5.07 -6.07
N ARG A 88 3.23 -6.00 -6.46
CA ARG A 88 4.38 -5.78 -7.30
C ARG A 88 4.10 -6.43 -8.65
N VAL A 89 4.22 -5.67 -9.74
CA VAL A 89 4.02 -6.19 -11.09
C VAL A 89 5.33 -6.07 -11.87
N TYR A 90 5.77 -7.18 -12.41
CA TYR A 90 6.94 -7.26 -13.28
C TYR A 90 6.46 -7.48 -14.70
N LEU A 91 6.82 -6.58 -15.60
CA LEU A 91 6.50 -6.63 -17.01
C LEU A 91 7.75 -6.96 -17.81
N ARG A 92 7.65 -7.89 -18.76
CA ARG A 92 8.73 -8.31 -19.62
C ARG A 92 8.29 -8.25 -21.09
N GLY A 93 8.83 -7.27 -21.80
CA GLY A 93 8.76 -7.12 -23.26
C GLY A 93 10.12 -7.41 -23.89
N MET A 94 10.45 -6.71 -24.97
CA MET A 94 11.68 -6.88 -25.71
C MET A 94 12.45 -5.54 -25.83
N ALA A 95 13.70 -5.56 -25.34
CA ALA A 95 14.59 -4.41 -25.47
C ALA A 95 15.28 -4.44 -26.83
N GLU A 96 15.03 -3.42 -27.66
CA GLU A 96 15.57 -3.31 -28.99
C GLU A 96 15.91 -1.84 -29.33
N HIS A 97 16.61 -1.62 -30.43
CA HIS A 97 16.97 -0.28 -30.86
C HIS A 97 15.72 0.50 -31.31
N SER A 98 15.43 1.62 -30.68
CA SER A 98 14.19 2.39 -30.89
C SER A 98 14.06 2.97 -32.33
N GLY A 99 15.15 3.25 -32.99
CA GLY A 99 15.15 3.77 -34.35
C GLY A 99 15.16 2.70 -35.45
N ALA A 100 15.45 1.44 -35.10
CA ALA A 100 15.56 0.34 -36.07
C ALA A 100 14.36 -0.63 -36.04
N THR A 101 13.64 -0.70 -34.94
CA THR A 101 12.51 -1.62 -34.77
C THR A 101 11.20 -0.94 -35.17
N PRO A 102 10.47 -1.45 -36.20
CA PRO A 102 9.15 -0.96 -36.60
C PRO A 102 8.14 -0.97 -35.45
N MET A 103 7.15 -0.06 -35.47
CA MET A 103 6.17 0.10 -34.37
C MET A 103 5.31 -1.13 -34.13
N ASP A 104 4.96 -1.86 -35.18
CA ASP A 104 4.14 -3.08 -35.17
C ASP A 104 4.89 -4.35 -34.72
N MET A 105 6.22 -4.26 -34.61
CA MET A 105 7.07 -5.38 -34.14
C MET A 105 7.52 -5.23 -32.68
N ARG A 106 7.06 -4.20 -31.96
CA ARG A 106 7.52 -3.88 -30.60
C ARG A 106 6.72 -4.61 -29.52
N SER A 107 7.43 -5.11 -28.52
CA SER A 107 6.87 -5.53 -27.22
C SER A 107 7.37 -4.57 -26.14
N ASP A 108 6.81 -3.35 -26.11
CA ASP A 108 7.24 -2.27 -25.23
C ASP A 108 6.59 -2.43 -23.84
N ALA A 109 7.41 -2.80 -22.84
CA ALA A 109 6.96 -3.00 -21.48
C ALA A 109 6.50 -1.69 -20.80
N LEU A 110 7.10 -0.54 -21.17
CA LEU A 110 6.72 0.74 -20.58
C LEU A 110 5.37 1.24 -21.12
N CYS A 111 5.08 0.99 -22.38
CA CYS A 111 3.76 1.26 -22.93
C CYS A 111 2.66 0.38 -22.31
N ALA A 112 2.95 -0.88 -21.98
CA ALA A 112 2.03 -1.71 -21.20
C ALA A 112 1.83 -1.17 -19.79
N ALA A 113 2.91 -0.76 -19.12
CA ALA A 113 2.87 -0.12 -17.81
C ALA A 113 2.02 1.15 -17.80
N ALA A 114 2.17 2.01 -18.82
CA ALA A 114 1.39 3.24 -18.93
C ALA A 114 -0.11 2.99 -19.03
N GLU A 115 -0.55 1.99 -19.79
CA GLU A 115 -1.96 1.59 -19.84
C GLU A 115 -2.45 1.10 -18.48
N ILE A 116 -1.66 0.25 -17.79
CA ILE A 116 -2.00 -0.25 -16.45
C ILE A 116 -2.14 0.91 -15.45
N ILE A 117 -1.23 1.89 -15.49
CA ILE A 117 -1.26 3.07 -14.61
C ILE A 117 -2.55 3.88 -14.83
N LEU A 118 -2.92 4.13 -16.08
CA LEU A 118 -4.15 4.87 -16.41
C LEU A 118 -5.42 4.09 -16.02
N GLU A 119 -5.43 2.76 -16.17
CA GLU A 119 -6.54 1.94 -15.72
C GLU A 119 -6.64 1.94 -14.19
N MET A 120 -5.53 1.93 -13.46
CA MET A 120 -5.52 2.05 -12.00
C MET A 120 -6.15 3.37 -11.52
N GLU A 121 -5.84 4.48 -12.19
CA GLU A 121 -6.48 5.76 -11.89
C GLU A 121 -8.01 5.71 -12.09
N LYS A 122 -8.47 5.09 -13.18
CA LYS A 122 -9.92 4.92 -13.46
C LYS A 122 -10.59 4.04 -12.39
N ILE A 123 -9.96 2.92 -12.02
CA ILE A 123 -10.45 2.02 -10.98
C ILE A 123 -10.64 2.79 -9.66
N GLY A 124 -9.64 3.58 -9.24
CA GLY A 124 -9.73 4.41 -8.05
C GLY A 124 -10.86 5.45 -8.13
N LYS A 125 -11.05 6.08 -9.30
CA LYS A 125 -12.15 7.03 -9.52
C LYS A 125 -13.53 6.36 -9.44
N TRP A 126 -13.71 5.16 -9.98
CA TRP A 126 -14.98 4.44 -9.93
C TRP A 126 -15.36 4.01 -8.51
N GLU A 127 -14.39 3.63 -7.70
CA GLU A 127 -14.61 3.18 -6.33
C GLU A 127 -14.51 4.32 -5.29
N SER A 128 -14.32 5.56 -5.72
CA SER A 128 -14.20 6.72 -4.82
C SER A 128 -15.44 6.97 -3.97
N ALA A 129 -16.63 6.62 -4.46
CA ALA A 129 -17.88 6.69 -3.69
C ALA A 129 -17.87 5.79 -2.44
N TYR A 130 -17.06 4.74 -2.44
CA TYR A 130 -16.82 3.82 -1.31
C TYR A 130 -15.58 4.21 -0.49
N GLN A 131 -15.10 5.44 -0.65
CA GLN A 131 -13.88 5.95 0.01
C GLN A 131 -12.64 5.08 -0.24
N SER A 132 -12.57 4.49 -1.44
CA SER A 132 -11.43 3.72 -1.90
C SER A 132 -10.56 4.54 -2.83
N VAL A 133 -9.25 4.27 -2.78
CA VAL A 133 -8.23 4.94 -3.59
C VAL A 133 -7.26 3.93 -4.19
N ALA A 134 -6.67 4.26 -5.33
CA ALA A 134 -5.68 3.44 -6.00
C ALA A 134 -4.52 4.30 -6.50
N THR A 135 -3.31 3.81 -6.34
CA THR A 135 -2.09 4.51 -6.74
C THR A 135 -1.05 3.53 -7.28
N VAL A 136 -0.39 3.90 -8.36
CA VAL A 136 0.87 3.28 -8.77
C VAL A 136 2.00 4.19 -8.31
N GLY A 137 2.62 3.85 -7.19
CA GLY A 137 3.63 4.68 -6.53
C GLY A 137 5.07 4.33 -6.91
N VAL A 138 5.29 3.20 -7.59
CA VAL A 138 6.62 2.77 -8.04
C VAL A 138 6.55 2.45 -9.53
N VAL A 139 7.49 3.03 -10.29
CA VAL A 139 7.75 2.70 -11.70
C VAL A 139 9.26 2.63 -11.88
N GLN A 140 9.76 1.45 -12.20
CA GLN A 140 11.17 1.26 -12.54
C GLN A 140 11.27 0.71 -13.96
N ASN A 141 12.01 1.40 -14.80
CA ASN A 141 12.16 1.10 -16.23
C ASN A 141 13.57 0.61 -16.54
N HIS A 142 13.69 -0.43 -17.36
CA HIS A 142 14.94 -0.97 -17.87
C HIS A 142 14.93 -1.15 -19.39
N PRO A 143 16.03 -0.76 -20.06
CA PRO A 143 17.31 -0.27 -19.52
C PRO A 143 17.33 1.22 -19.14
N ASN A 144 16.23 1.96 -19.32
CA ASN A 144 16.12 3.40 -19.07
C ASN A 144 17.12 4.23 -19.90
N VAL A 145 17.22 3.92 -21.18
CA VAL A 145 18.10 4.54 -22.17
C VAL A 145 17.27 5.08 -23.33
N LEU A 146 17.57 6.30 -23.79
CA LEU A 146 16.74 7.06 -24.73
C LEU A 146 16.50 6.31 -26.07
N ASN A 147 17.48 5.59 -26.58
CA ASN A 147 17.44 4.92 -27.88
C ASN A 147 17.16 3.41 -27.80
N VAL A 148 16.62 2.93 -26.67
CA VAL A 148 16.26 1.52 -26.46
C VAL A 148 14.79 1.41 -26.04
N ILE A 149 14.05 0.52 -26.69
CA ILE A 149 12.68 0.15 -26.32
C ILE A 149 12.73 -0.52 -24.94
N PRO A 150 11.92 -0.09 -23.96
CA PRO A 150 11.91 -0.69 -22.63
C PRO A 150 11.54 -2.17 -22.65
N GLY A 151 12.48 -3.02 -22.23
CA GLY A 151 12.27 -4.46 -22.18
C GLY A 151 11.76 -4.96 -20.83
N ARG A 152 11.91 -4.19 -19.74
CA ARG A 152 11.41 -4.56 -18.41
C ARG A 152 10.91 -3.34 -17.66
N VAL A 153 9.77 -3.53 -16.97
CA VAL A 153 9.23 -2.51 -16.05
C VAL A 153 8.75 -3.20 -14.77
N GLU A 154 9.00 -2.55 -13.65
CA GLU A 154 8.44 -2.89 -12.35
C GLU A 154 7.47 -1.81 -11.91
N LEU A 155 6.26 -2.23 -11.49
CA LEU A 155 5.26 -1.35 -10.90
C LEU A 155 4.99 -1.74 -9.45
N GLY A 156 4.82 -0.74 -8.58
CA GLY A 156 4.29 -0.92 -7.22
C GLY A 156 2.91 -0.31 -7.11
N VAL A 157 1.92 -1.14 -6.82
CA VAL A 157 0.49 -0.76 -6.76
C VAL A 157 0.02 -0.80 -5.32
N ASP A 158 -0.67 0.25 -4.88
CA ASP A 158 -1.30 0.38 -3.56
C ASP A 158 -2.78 0.73 -3.76
N MET A 159 -3.67 -0.15 -3.34
CA MET A 159 -5.12 0.06 -3.28
C MET A 159 -5.51 0.13 -1.81
N ARG A 160 -6.37 1.07 -1.44
CA ARG A 160 -6.85 1.20 -0.06
C ARG A 160 -8.33 1.54 -0.06
N GLY A 161 -9.06 1.04 0.94
CA GLY A 161 -10.47 1.32 1.14
C GLY A 161 -10.96 0.88 2.50
N ILE A 162 -12.12 1.41 2.89
CA ILE A 162 -12.81 1.07 4.14
C ILE A 162 -13.91 0.00 3.92
N ASP A 163 -14.16 -0.35 2.67
CA ASP A 163 -15.15 -1.34 2.24
C ASP A 163 -14.46 -2.54 1.57
N GLN A 164 -14.63 -3.73 2.11
CA GLN A 164 -13.97 -4.94 1.59
C GLN A 164 -14.47 -5.31 0.19
N ASP A 165 -15.76 -5.14 -0.09
CA ASP A 165 -16.32 -5.47 -1.40
C ASP A 165 -15.77 -4.54 -2.48
N SER A 166 -15.56 -3.25 -2.14
CA SER A 166 -14.88 -2.29 -3.01
C SER A 166 -13.45 -2.73 -3.30
N LEU A 167 -12.67 -3.09 -2.28
CA LEU A 167 -11.31 -3.60 -2.46
C LEU A 167 -11.27 -4.85 -3.35
N ASP A 168 -12.21 -5.77 -3.18
CA ASP A 168 -12.32 -6.98 -4.00
C ASP A 168 -12.67 -6.67 -5.46
N ARG A 169 -13.53 -5.67 -5.71
CA ARG A 169 -13.82 -5.18 -7.07
C ARG A 169 -12.59 -4.55 -7.70
N MET A 170 -11.89 -3.68 -6.95
CA MET A 170 -10.64 -3.05 -7.40
C MET A 170 -9.58 -4.08 -7.75
N GLU A 171 -9.38 -5.09 -6.92
CA GLU A 171 -8.41 -6.14 -7.16
C GLU A 171 -8.74 -6.96 -8.42
N ARG A 172 -10.01 -7.30 -8.63
CA ARG A 172 -10.44 -7.99 -9.86
C ARG A 172 -10.22 -7.13 -11.10
N ALA A 173 -10.59 -5.86 -11.05
CA ALA A 173 -10.42 -4.92 -12.15
C ALA A 173 -8.93 -4.69 -12.48
N PHE A 174 -8.09 -4.54 -11.45
CA PHE A 174 -6.64 -4.46 -11.59
C PHE A 174 -6.04 -5.66 -12.30
N LYS A 175 -6.37 -6.88 -11.86
CA LYS A 175 -5.88 -8.12 -12.50
C LYS A 175 -6.32 -8.24 -13.96
N ALA A 176 -7.53 -7.78 -14.26
CA ALA A 176 -8.02 -7.72 -15.64
C ALA A 176 -7.24 -6.69 -16.46
N ALA A 177 -7.00 -5.49 -15.93
CA ALA A 177 -6.24 -4.44 -16.60
C ALA A 177 -4.81 -4.90 -16.95
N VAL A 178 -4.12 -5.53 -15.99
CA VAL A 178 -2.77 -6.09 -16.22
C VAL A 178 -2.79 -7.11 -17.34
N ARG A 179 -3.71 -8.08 -17.28
CA ARG A 179 -3.83 -9.14 -18.29
C ARG A 179 -4.12 -8.57 -19.68
N GLU A 180 -5.10 -7.67 -19.79
CA GLU A 180 -5.51 -7.14 -21.10
C GLU A 180 -4.43 -6.23 -21.72
N SER A 181 -3.81 -5.35 -20.93
CA SER A 181 -2.73 -4.48 -21.41
C SER A 181 -1.53 -5.29 -21.89
N CYS A 182 -1.15 -6.31 -21.12
CA CYS A 182 -0.03 -7.17 -21.48
C CYS A 182 -0.32 -8.01 -22.73
N LYS A 183 -1.51 -8.62 -22.80
CA LYS A 183 -1.95 -9.39 -23.96
C LYS A 183 -1.96 -8.54 -25.24
N LYS A 184 -2.52 -7.34 -25.18
CA LYS A 184 -2.60 -6.40 -26.31
C LYS A 184 -1.23 -6.03 -26.85
N ARG A 185 -0.20 -5.98 -26.00
CA ARG A 185 1.15 -5.52 -26.34
C ARG A 185 2.18 -6.62 -26.50
N GLY A 186 1.78 -7.89 -26.38
CA GLY A 186 2.71 -9.03 -26.42
C GLY A 186 3.77 -8.99 -25.31
N VAL A 187 3.38 -8.52 -24.10
CA VAL A 187 4.25 -8.39 -22.94
C VAL A 187 3.89 -9.49 -21.93
N GLU A 188 4.90 -10.18 -21.41
CA GLU A 188 4.73 -11.13 -20.31
C GLU A 188 4.63 -10.37 -18.98
N TYR A 189 3.96 -10.96 -17.98
CA TYR A 189 3.88 -10.36 -16.64
C TYR A 189 3.85 -11.37 -15.52
N VAL A 190 4.33 -10.92 -14.35
CA VAL A 190 4.10 -11.56 -13.05
C VAL A 190 3.52 -10.50 -12.12
N ALA A 191 2.42 -10.80 -11.45
CA ALA A 191 1.80 -9.93 -10.46
C ALA A 191 1.82 -10.63 -9.09
N GLU A 192 2.64 -10.11 -8.19
CA GLU A 192 2.84 -10.65 -6.84
C GLU A 192 2.07 -9.81 -5.83
N LYS A 193 1.18 -10.43 -5.05
CA LYS A 193 0.50 -9.78 -3.94
C LYS A 193 1.49 -9.66 -2.76
N ILE A 194 1.84 -8.42 -2.38
CA ILE A 194 2.75 -8.15 -1.26
C ILE A 194 2.02 -8.33 0.06
N ASN A 195 0.84 -7.73 0.18
CA ASN A 195 -0.03 -7.86 1.33
C ASN A 195 -1.49 -7.57 0.98
N SER A 196 -2.38 -8.00 1.89
CA SER A 196 -3.81 -7.68 1.86
C SER A 196 -4.28 -7.73 3.31
N ILE A 197 -4.68 -6.59 3.83
CA ILE A 197 -5.18 -6.46 5.20
C ILE A 197 -6.62 -5.94 5.10
N PRO A 198 -7.60 -6.60 5.71
CA PRO A 198 -8.98 -6.12 5.66
C PRO A 198 -9.12 -4.78 6.39
N PRO A 199 -10.10 -3.94 6.02
CA PRO A 199 -10.47 -2.76 6.79
C PRO A 199 -10.85 -3.14 8.23
N ILE A 200 -10.56 -2.26 9.18
CA ILE A 200 -10.84 -2.51 10.60
C ILE A 200 -11.75 -1.41 11.11
N SER A 201 -12.98 -1.76 11.49
CA SER A 201 -13.90 -0.84 12.14
C SER A 201 -13.47 -0.57 13.59
N MET A 202 -13.59 0.68 14.00
CA MET A 202 -13.29 1.09 15.37
C MET A 202 -14.44 0.73 16.32
N SER A 203 -14.25 0.98 17.61
CA SER A 203 -15.27 0.69 18.62
C SER A 203 -16.24 1.87 18.73
N GLU A 204 -17.50 1.67 18.41
CA GLU A 204 -18.56 2.68 18.51
C GLU A 204 -18.58 3.35 19.89
N SER A 205 -18.44 2.57 20.96
CA SER A 205 -18.44 3.13 22.33
C SER A 205 -17.25 4.05 22.62
N VAL A 206 -16.13 3.88 21.89
CA VAL A 206 -14.96 4.76 22.00
C VAL A 206 -15.15 5.99 21.13
N GLU A 207 -15.69 5.83 19.93
CA GLU A 207 -16.05 6.92 19.01
C GLU A 207 -17.03 7.88 19.69
N ASP A 208 -18.14 7.38 20.25
CA ASP A 208 -19.12 8.16 21.02
C ASP A 208 -18.46 8.94 22.17
N GLY A 209 -17.54 8.29 22.88
CA GLY A 209 -16.79 8.91 23.97
C GLY A 209 -15.90 10.06 23.48
N LEU A 210 -15.25 9.92 22.33
CA LEU A 210 -14.42 10.94 21.70
C LEU A 210 -15.28 12.12 21.19
N GLU A 211 -16.42 11.85 20.56
CA GLU A 211 -17.36 12.87 20.11
C GLU A 211 -17.88 13.71 21.27
N GLN A 212 -18.30 13.06 22.37
CA GLN A 212 -18.75 13.74 23.58
C GLN A 212 -17.64 14.58 24.20
N ALA A 213 -16.39 14.11 24.21
CA ALA A 213 -15.25 14.85 24.71
C ALA A 213 -14.96 16.08 23.85
N ALA A 214 -14.92 15.93 22.53
CA ALA A 214 -14.75 17.04 21.60
C ALA A 214 -15.82 18.12 21.80
N LYS A 215 -17.09 17.70 21.90
CA LYS A 215 -18.23 18.60 22.13
C LYS A 215 -18.11 19.37 23.46
N ARG A 216 -17.71 18.71 24.55
CA ARG A 216 -17.50 19.34 25.86
C ARG A 216 -16.38 20.36 25.86
N LEU A 217 -15.34 20.12 25.05
CA LEU A 217 -14.17 20.99 24.93
C LEU A 217 -14.34 22.11 23.89
N GLY A 218 -15.46 22.13 23.17
CA GLY A 218 -15.69 23.08 22.08
C GLY A 218 -14.78 22.84 20.88
N ILE A 219 -14.27 21.62 20.70
CA ILE A 219 -13.42 21.21 19.57
C ILE A 219 -14.32 20.74 18.43
N SER A 220 -14.12 21.31 17.24
CA SER A 220 -14.83 20.84 16.05
C SER A 220 -14.33 19.44 15.66
N SER A 221 -15.26 18.47 15.56
CA SER A 221 -14.96 17.09 15.20
C SER A 221 -15.85 16.61 14.05
N ARG A 222 -15.38 15.59 13.40
CA ARG A 222 -16.03 14.98 12.24
C ARG A 222 -15.83 13.47 12.28
#